data_2fc6120f16e602662cab0d7d0c1287a6
#
_entry.id   2fc6120f16e602662cab0d7d0c1287a6
#
_cell.length_a   1.000
_cell.length_b   1.000
_cell.length_c   1.000
_cell.angle_alpha   90.00
_cell.angle_beta   90.00
_cell.angle_gamma   90.00
#
_symmetry.space_group_name_H-M   'P 1'
#
loop_
_entity.id
_entity.type
_entity.pdbx_description
1 polymer ?
#
loop_
_entity_poly.entity_id
_entity_poly.type
_entity_poly.pdbx_seq_one_letter_code
_entity_poly.pdbx_strand_id
1 'polypeptide(L)'
;MTDSEISADTGPHAPHRPSSIFLIDPDIDNHTLLEHACVSLASANVMAMDFARYLKGSQSDTLVGIQQLIMLGELAVNRVLDTLDPP
;
A
#
# COMPACT_ATOMS: atom_id res chain seq x y z
N MET A 1 3.66 31.69 -2.92
CA MET A 1 3.63 30.75 -2.89
C MET A 1 4.41 30.17 -2.54
N THR A 2 4.24 29.42 -2.14
CA THR A 2 5.05 29.08 -1.94
C THR A 2 5.29 27.77 -2.36
N ASP A 3 6.13 27.63 -3.31
CA ASP A 3 6.51 26.40 -3.85
C ASP A 3 7.06 25.46 -2.84
N SER A 4 7.74 25.99 -1.85
CA SER A 4 8.33 25.16 -0.84
C SER A 4 7.27 24.41 -0.06
N GLU A 5 6.16 25.06 0.19
CA GLU A 5 5.09 24.40 0.90
C GLU A 5 4.48 23.29 0.06
N ILE A 6 4.29 23.57 -1.21
CA ILE A 6 3.75 22.57 -2.11
C ILE A 6 4.69 21.40 -2.21
N SER A 7 5.97 21.66 -2.31
CA SER A 7 6.95 20.60 -2.41
C SER A 7 6.95 19.72 -1.17
N ALA A 8 6.82 20.31 -0.01
CA ALA A 8 6.82 19.55 1.22
C ALA A 8 5.62 18.62 1.27
N ASP A 9 4.50 19.03 0.68
CA ASP A 9 3.31 18.21 0.72
C ASP A 9 3.29 17.13 -0.33
N THR A 10 4.16 17.21 -1.32
CA THR A 10 4.11 16.27 -2.43
C THR A 10 5.21 15.22 -2.38
N GLY A 11 6.14 15.33 -1.46
CA GLY A 11 7.20 14.34 -1.34
C GLY A 11 6.70 13.07 -0.69
N PRO A 12 7.40 11.94 -0.92
CA PRO A 12 6.99 10.68 -0.33
C PRO A 12 7.04 10.66 1.19
N HIS A 13 7.80 11.57 1.79
CA HIS A 13 7.90 11.67 3.25
C HIS A 13 7.04 12.77 3.82
N ALA A 14 6.30 13.47 2.99
CA ALA A 14 5.43 14.53 3.46
C ALA A 14 4.25 13.96 4.23
N PRO A 15 3.70 14.69 5.19
CA PRO A 15 2.50 14.23 5.87
C PRO A 15 1.39 13.98 4.86
N HIS A 16 0.71 12.87 5.04
CA HIS A 16 -0.35 12.50 4.15
C HIS A 16 -1.59 13.35 4.41
N ARG A 17 -2.17 13.87 3.34
CA ARG A 17 -3.43 14.60 3.44
C ARG A 17 -4.56 13.70 2.99
N PRO A 18 -5.66 13.69 3.73
CA PRO A 18 -6.81 12.92 3.27
C PRO A 18 -7.31 13.44 1.92
N SER A 19 -7.69 12.52 1.07
CA SER A 19 -8.32 12.87 -0.19
C SER A 19 -9.73 13.39 0.08
N SER A 20 -10.20 14.30 -0.76
CA SER A 20 -11.60 14.74 -0.69
C SER A 20 -12.56 13.64 -1.13
N ILE A 21 -12.06 12.61 -1.82
CA ILE A 21 -12.88 11.51 -2.30
C ILE A 21 -12.82 10.32 -1.37
N PHE A 22 -11.63 10.03 -0.85
CA PHE A 22 -11.41 8.87 0.02
C PHE A 22 -10.99 9.34 1.39
N LEU A 23 -11.79 9.04 2.38
CA LEU A 23 -11.50 9.39 3.77
C LEU A 23 -11.54 8.11 4.61
N ILE A 24 -10.68 8.07 5.61
CA ILE A 24 -10.72 7.01 6.59
C ILE A 24 -11.49 7.53 7.79
N ASP A 25 -12.50 6.77 8.19
CA ASP A 25 -13.29 7.10 9.38
C ASP A 25 -12.34 7.13 10.58
N PRO A 26 -12.28 8.26 11.32
CA PRO A 26 -11.37 8.33 12.47
C PRO A 26 -11.73 7.36 13.59
N ASP A 27 -12.94 6.82 13.59
CA ASP A 27 -13.37 5.88 14.62
C ASP A 27 -13.09 4.44 14.27
N ILE A 28 -12.54 4.16 13.09
CA ILE A 28 -12.25 2.79 12.70
C ILE A 28 -11.06 2.30 13.54
N ASP A 29 -11.17 1.10 14.07
CA ASP A 29 -10.11 0.56 14.89
C ASP A 29 -8.94 0.04 14.05
N ASN A 30 -7.79 -0.08 14.68
CA ASN A 30 -6.57 -0.47 13.98
C ASN A 30 -6.66 -1.86 13.38
N HIS A 31 -7.29 -2.80 14.08
CA HIS A 31 -7.45 -4.16 13.58
C HIS A 31 -8.21 -4.17 12.27
N THR A 32 -9.35 -3.49 12.22
CA THR A 32 -10.16 -3.42 11.01
C THR A 32 -9.42 -2.73 9.88
N LEU A 33 -8.72 -1.64 10.21
CA LEU A 33 -7.96 -0.89 9.22
C LEU A 33 -6.87 -1.76 8.60
N LEU A 34 -6.16 -2.52 9.43
CA LEU A 34 -5.09 -3.39 8.95
C LEU A 34 -5.63 -4.56 8.15
N GLU A 35 -6.81 -5.09 8.51
CA GLU A 35 -7.44 -6.12 7.70
C GLU A 35 -7.75 -5.62 6.30
N HIS A 36 -8.27 -4.41 6.19
CA HIS A 36 -8.53 -3.81 4.88
C HIS A 36 -7.24 -3.59 4.10
N ALA A 37 -6.17 -3.17 4.77
CA ALA A 37 -4.89 -3.00 4.12
C ALA A 37 -4.36 -4.33 3.58
N CYS A 38 -4.52 -5.39 4.35
CA CYS A 38 -4.09 -6.73 3.96
C CYS A 38 -4.84 -7.18 2.70
N VAL A 39 -6.17 -7.00 2.68
CA VAL A 39 -6.98 -7.37 1.53
C VAL A 39 -6.58 -6.56 0.30
N SER A 40 -6.35 -5.27 0.47
CA SER A 40 -5.94 -4.40 -0.63
C SER A 40 -4.60 -4.83 -1.22
N LEU A 41 -3.66 -5.15 -0.35
CA LEU A 41 -2.33 -5.59 -0.80
C LEU A 41 -2.41 -6.95 -1.51
N ALA A 42 -3.20 -7.86 -0.98
CA ALA A 42 -3.39 -9.17 -1.60
C ALA A 42 -4.02 -9.02 -2.99
N SER A 43 -5.01 -8.14 -3.11
CA SER A 43 -5.64 -7.86 -4.40
C SER A 43 -4.64 -7.26 -5.38
N ALA A 44 -3.82 -6.32 -4.91
CA ALA A 44 -2.81 -5.71 -5.76
C ALA A 44 -1.80 -6.74 -6.26
N ASN A 45 -1.44 -7.69 -5.40
CA ASN A 45 -0.52 -8.75 -5.78
C ASN A 45 -1.10 -9.63 -6.88
N VAL A 46 -2.37 -10.00 -6.74
CA VAL A 46 -3.04 -10.82 -7.76
C VAL A 46 -3.10 -10.08 -9.09
N MET A 47 -3.46 -8.79 -9.05
CA MET A 47 -3.53 -7.99 -10.26
C MET A 47 -2.16 -7.85 -10.92
N ALA A 48 -1.13 -7.67 -10.12
CA ALA A 48 0.23 -7.59 -10.64
C ALA A 48 0.67 -8.90 -11.29
N MET A 49 0.33 -10.03 -10.67
CA MET A 49 0.63 -11.34 -11.23
C MET A 49 -0.07 -11.54 -12.57
N ASP A 50 -1.34 -11.14 -12.66
CA ASP A 50 -2.07 -11.24 -13.91
C ASP A 50 -1.43 -10.39 -14.99
N PHE A 51 -1.08 -9.17 -14.64
CA PHE A 51 -0.48 -8.25 -15.61
C PHE A 51 0.89 -8.73 -16.08
N ALA A 52 1.61 -9.41 -15.21
CA ALA A 52 2.94 -9.92 -15.54
C ALA A 52 2.92 -10.85 -16.76
N ARG A 53 1.82 -11.52 -17.01
CA ARG A 53 1.69 -12.42 -18.14
C ARG A 53 1.83 -11.72 -19.49
N TYR A 54 1.56 -10.42 -19.51
CA TYR A 54 1.55 -9.65 -20.75
C TYR A 54 2.83 -8.83 -20.93
N LEU A 55 3.76 -8.92 -19.99
CA LEU A 55 4.98 -8.11 -20.03
C LEU A 55 6.19 -8.98 -20.33
N LYS A 56 7.19 -8.36 -20.96
CA LYS A 56 8.44 -9.03 -21.30
C LYS A 56 9.60 -8.09 -21.04
N GLY A 57 10.78 -8.66 -20.86
CA GLY A 57 11.99 -7.88 -20.73
C GLY A 57 12.03 -7.06 -19.45
N SER A 58 12.52 -5.86 -19.55
CA SER A 58 12.72 -5.01 -18.38
C SER A 58 11.42 -4.63 -17.69
N GLN A 59 10.33 -4.57 -18.43
CA GLN A 59 9.03 -4.26 -17.82
C GLN A 59 8.59 -5.39 -16.91
N SER A 60 8.83 -6.63 -17.32
CA SER A 60 8.53 -7.79 -16.49
C SER A 60 9.38 -7.76 -15.21
N ASP A 61 10.65 -7.43 -15.33
CA ASP A 61 11.54 -7.35 -14.17
C ASP A 61 11.07 -6.28 -13.18
N THR A 62 10.65 -5.14 -13.71
CA THR A 62 10.14 -4.07 -12.87
C THR A 62 8.89 -4.51 -12.11
N LEU A 63 8.01 -5.23 -12.79
CA LEU A 63 6.78 -5.70 -12.15
C LEU A 63 7.08 -6.73 -11.05
N VAL A 64 8.06 -7.60 -11.27
CA VAL A 64 8.48 -8.54 -10.23
C VAL A 64 8.96 -7.78 -8.99
N GLY A 65 9.71 -6.69 -9.20
CA GLY A 65 10.13 -5.83 -8.09
C GLY A 65 8.95 -5.25 -7.34
N ILE A 66 7.94 -4.79 -8.07
CA ILE A 66 6.72 -4.27 -7.47
C ILE A 66 6.02 -5.35 -6.64
N GLN A 67 5.91 -6.56 -7.18
CA GLN A 67 5.30 -7.66 -6.45
C GLN A 67 6.04 -7.97 -5.15
N GLN A 68 7.36 -7.91 -5.19
CA GLN A 68 8.16 -8.14 -3.98
C GLN A 68 7.86 -7.09 -2.91
N LEU A 69 7.71 -5.84 -3.31
CA LEU A 69 7.38 -4.78 -2.37
C LEU A 69 5.99 -4.97 -1.78
N ILE A 70 5.04 -5.39 -2.60
CA ILE A 70 3.68 -5.68 -2.13
C ILE A 70 3.72 -6.82 -1.10
N MET A 71 4.47 -7.87 -1.39
CA MET A 71 4.57 -9.02 -0.49
C MET A 71 5.22 -8.65 0.83
N LEU A 72 6.23 -7.78 0.79
CA LEU A 72 6.85 -7.30 2.03
C LEU A 72 5.86 -6.49 2.85
N GLY A 73 5.05 -5.67 2.17
CA GLY A 73 3.98 -4.92 2.85
C GLY A 73 2.96 -5.84 3.49
N GLU A 74 2.56 -6.91 2.79
CA GLU A 74 1.66 -7.90 3.34
C GLU A 74 2.23 -8.56 4.60
N LEU A 75 3.51 -8.91 4.55
CA LEU A 75 4.15 -9.53 5.71
C LEU A 75 4.15 -8.59 6.90
N ALA A 76 4.44 -7.32 6.67
CA ALA A 76 4.46 -6.33 7.74
C ALA A 76 3.08 -6.16 8.36
N VAL A 77 2.06 -6.04 7.53
CA VAL A 77 0.69 -5.88 8.00
C VAL A 77 0.23 -7.11 8.77
N ASN A 78 0.52 -8.29 8.25
CA ASN A 78 0.17 -9.54 8.91
C ASN A 78 0.86 -9.68 10.26
N ARG A 79 2.10 -9.21 10.36
CA ARG A 79 2.81 -9.26 11.65
C ARG A 79 2.11 -8.41 12.69
N VAL A 80 1.65 -7.22 12.30
CA VAL A 80 0.94 -6.35 13.22
C VAL A 80 -0.40 -6.96 13.61
N LEU A 81 -1.12 -7.53 12.63
CA LEU A 81 -2.39 -8.20 12.91
C LEU A 81 -2.22 -9.36 13.88
N ASP A 82 -1.17 -10.16 13.72
CA ASP A 82 -0.89 -11.27 14.61
C ASP A 82 -0.65 -10.79 16.04
N THR A 83 -0.05 -9.62 16.18
CA THR A 83 0.20 -9.02 17.49
C THR A 83 -1.09 -8.54 18.13
N LEU A 84 -1.99 -7.94 17.31
CA LEU A 84 -3.25 -7.42 17.83
C LEU A 84 -4.27 -8.52 18.10
N ASP A 85 -4.20 -9.61 17.37
CA ASP A 85 -5.17 -10.69 17.43
C ASP A 85 -4.43 -12.02 17.37
N PRO A 86 -3.72 -12.38 18.45
CA PRO A 86 -2.93 -13.61 18.43
C PRO A 86 -3.82 -14.83 18.32
N PRO A 87 -3.34 -15.87 17.66
CA PRO A 87 -4.09 -17.11 17.50
C PRO A 87 -4.32 -17.85 18.82
#